data_54e47c518149a7510a307b77c95be1aa
#
_entry.id   54e47c518149a7510a307b77c95be1aa
#
_cell.length_a   1.000
_cell.length_b   1.000
_cell.length_c   1.000
_cell.angle_alpha   90.00
_cell.angle_beta   90.00
_cell.angle_gamma   90.00
#
_symmetry.space_group_name_H-M   'P 1'
#
loop_
_entity.id
_entity.type
_entity.pdbx_description
1 polymer ?
#
loop_
_entity_poly.entity_id
_entity_poly.type
_entity_poly.pdbx_seq_one_letter_code
_entity_poly.pdbx_strand_id
1 'polypeptide(L)'
;MSERLFTPRFFVMCGFSFTVFLSAFQLLPTAPFHIIDLGGSTFASGLFLGFLTYSSAFSAPLTGAYADRVGSRRVLIVSSLALVAFSMLYAVITNVRLLLAMVVLHGVFWSGLLSASAAYMTNLLPERRRAEGIGYWGLSTLAAVAVAPIVGFRIYSYGWLWLCVVSAVLNLIMAVIATRLHDHPRAAAPAGAHPKPLIERRVLIISVTLALYSFGYGGITSFTAMYADLNGVAPKGLYLTALAIVILVTRPLLGRLGDRWGYSTVFIPCLALIACGLGVLALGGSRAHLLASAVIFGIGFGTAYPAYVGYVMKGVSAERRGAAFGAILAAFDTGIGTGSTTMGWLIQRYGFATAFGVAAGLAALALPYFLVVEGRLVKGKG
;
A
#
# COMPACT_ATOMS: atom_id res chain seq x y z
N MET A 1 -22.40 15.44 24.76
CA MET A 1 -22.23 16.07 23.44
C MET A 1 -21.83 14.96 22.45
N SER A 2 -22.57 14.74 21.37
CA SER A 2 -22.20 13.77 20.35
C SER A 2 -20.93 14.29 19.66
N GLU A 3 -19.83 13.59 19.85
CA GLU A 3 -18.56 13.93 19.18
C GLU A 3 -18.76 13.77 17.68
N ARG A 4 -18.77 14.88 16.95
CA ARG A 4 -19.00 14.89 15.50
C ARG A 4 -17.76 14.29 14.79
N LEU A 5 -17.97 13.18 14.08
CA LEU A 5 -16.96 12.55 13.26
C LEU A 5 -16.62 13.39 12.02
N PHE A 6 -17.65 13.83 11.32
CA PHE A 6 -17.53 14.57 10.06
C PHE A 6 -17.33 16.06 10.33
N THR A 7 -16.08 16.45 10.55
CA THR A 7 -15.66 17.83 10.72
C THR A 7 -15.01 18.35 9.43
N PRO A 8 -14.95 19.69 9.19
CA PRO A 8 -14.21 20.23 8.05
C PRO A 8 -12.76 19.73 7.99
N ARG A 9 -12.10 19.59 9.14
CA ARG A 9 -10.73 19.06 9.24
C ARG A 9 -10.62 17.59 8.81
N PHE A 10 -11.63 16.79 9.11
CA PHE A 10 -11.71 15.41 8.64
C PHE A 10 -11.74 15.35 7.11
N PHE A 11 -12.60 16.16 6.46
CA PHE A 11 -12.67 16.19 5.00
C PHE A 11 -11.39 16.76 4.35
N VAL A 12 -10.74 17.74 4.98
CA VAL A 12 -9.43 18.24 4.53
C VAL A 12 -8.39 17.11 4.52
N MET A 13 -8.36 16.27 5.57
CA MET A 13 -7.46 15.12 5.61
C MET A 13 -7.85 14.00 4.64
N CYS A 14 -9.13 13.80 4.38
CA CYS A 14 -9.58 12.90 3.31
C CYS A 14 -9.10 13.41 1.93
N GLY A 15 -9.24 14.72 1.66
CA GLY A 15 -8.73 15.36 0.45
C GLY A 15 -7.22 15.28 0.34
N PHE A 16 -6.48 15.50 1.42
CA PHE A 16 -5.03 15.32 1.48
C PHE A 16 -4.64 13.90 1.06
N SER A 17 -5.23 12.89 1.71
CA SER A 17 -4.91 11.48 1.44
C SER A 17 -5.36 11.04 0.06
N PHE A 18 -6.49 11.53 -0.45
CA PHE A 18 -6.90 11.32 -1.83
C PHE A 18 -5.83 11.83 -2.80
N THR A 19 -5.30 13.03 -2.59
CA THR A 19 -4.26 13.62 -3.44
C THR A 19 -2.94 12.84 -3.36
N VAL A 20 -2.55 12.38 -2.15
CA VAL A 20 -1.38 11.51 -1.94
C VAL A 20 -1.46 10.26 -2.82
N PHE A 21 -2.57 9.52 -2.71
CA PHE A 21 -2.74 8.26 -3.41
C PHE A 21 -2.99 8.46 -4.91
N LEU A 22 -3.62 9.56 -5.30
CA LEU A 22 -3.75 9.94 -6.71
C LEU A 22 -2.38 10.19 -7.34
N SER A 23 -1.50 10.94 -6.67
CA SER A 23 -0.14 11.19 -7.15
C SER A 23 0.69 9.91 -7.23
N ALA A 24 0.66 9.06 -6.21
CA ALA A 24 1.43 7.83 -6.18
C ALA A 24 0.94 6.80 -7.20
N PHE A 25 -0.36 6.52 -7.24
CA PHE A 25 -0.91 5.45 -8.08
C PHE A 25 -1.06 5.80 -9.56
N GLN A 26 -0.87 7.06 -9.96
CA GLN A 26 -0.63 7.38 -11.36
C GLN A 26 0.83 7.11 -11.77
N LEU A 27 1.79 7.29 -10.83
CA LEU A 27 3.23 7.09 -11.07
C LEU A 27 3.62 5.61 -11.05
N LEU A 28 3.14 4.83 -10.06
CA LEU A 28 3.57 3.45 -9.83
C LEU A 28 3.37 2.52 -11.04
N PRO A 29 2.21 2.49 -11.72
CA PRO A 29 2.01 1.61 -12.88
C PRO A 29 2.59 2.18 -14.19
N THR A 30 2.93 3.47 -14.25
CA THR A 30 3.49 4.13 -15.46
C THR A 30 5.02 4.14 -15.43
N ALA A 31 5.66 4.22 -14.28
CA ALA A 31 7.11 4.20 -14.14
C ALA A 31 7.79 2.97 -14.79
N PRO A 32 7.23 1.73 -14.72
CA PRO A 32 7.76 0.59 -15.44
C PRO A 32 7.89 0.81 -16.96
N PHE A 33 6.91 1.46 -17.59
CA PHE A 33 6.99 1.80 -19.02
C PHE A 33 8.12 2.80 -19.30
N HIS A 34 8.21 3.86 -18.50
CA HIS A 34 9.26 4.85 -18.66
C HIS A 34 10.66 4.26 -18.48
N ILE A 35 10.84 3.32 -17.54
CA ILE A 35 12.12 2.62 -17.36
C ILE A 35 12.48 1.81 -18.61
N ILE A 36 11.51 1.15 -19.25
CA ILE A 36 11.73 0.45 -20.53
C ILE A 36 12.07 1.44 -21.64
N ASP A 37 11.36 2.57 -21.72
CA ASP A 37 11.63 3.63 -22.71
C ASP A 37 13.05 4.23 -22.57
N LEU A 38 13.61 4.24 -21.36
CA LEU A 38 15.00 4.61 -21.07
C LEU A 38 16.03 3.49 -21.38
N GLY A 39 15.59 2.37 -21.98
CA GLY A 39 16.46 1.21 -22.24
C GLY A 39 16.70 0.30 -21.04
N GLY A 40 15.94 0.46 -19.96
CA GLY A 40 15.98 -0.43 -18.80
C GLY A 40 15.30 -1.77 -19.08
N SER A 41 15.56 -2.75 -18.19
CA SER A 41 14.94 -4.08 -18.28
C SER A 41 13.63 -4.16 -17.48
N THR A 42 12.84 -5.21 -17.73
CA THR A 42 11.65 -5.50 -16.93
C THR A 42 12.00 -5.74 -15.45
N PHE A 43 13.16 -6.33 -15.18
CA PHE A 43 13.69 -6.43 -13.82
C PHE A 43 13.93 -5.05 -13.19
N ALA A 44 14.58 -4.13 -13.92
CA ALA A 44 14.80 -2.76 -13.46
C ALA A 44 13.47 -2.03 -13.18
N SER A 45 12.44 -2.28 -14.00
CA SER A 45 11.09 -1.76 -13.78
C SER A 45 10.49 -2.25 -12.45
N GLY A 46 10.71 -3.51 -12.10
CA GLY A 46 10.28 -4.08 -10.80
C GLY A 46 11.01 -3.48 -9.60
N LEU A 47 12.26 -3.06 -9.78
CA LEU A 47 13.05 -2.41 -8.73
C LEU A 47 12.48 -1.03 -8.34
N PHE A 48 11.70 -0.38 -9.20
CA PHE A 48 11.10 0.92 -8.85
C PHE A 48 10.19 0.81 -7.64
N LEU A 49 9.17 -0.04 -7.70
CA LEU A 49 8.29 -0.27 -6.55
C LEU A 49 9.03 -1.01 -5.43
N GLY A 50 9.94 -1.93 -5.77
CA GLY A 50 10.77 -2.65 -4.81
C GLY A 50 11.55 -1.71 -3.90
N PHE A 51 12.33 -0.80 -4.45
CA PHE A 51 13.14 0.14 -3.68
C PHE A 51 12.29 1.14 -2.90
N LEU A 52 11.16 1.59 -3.49
CA LEU A 52 10.22 2.45 -2.79
C LEU A 52 9.72 1.79 -1.49
N THR A 53 9.22 0.55 -1.59
CA THR A 53 8.60 -0.14 -0.47
C THR A 53 9.63 -0.65 0.53
N TYR A 54 10.80 -1.12 0.10
CA TYR A 54 11.87 -1.50 1.02
C TYR A 54 12.37 -0.30 1.82
N SER A 55 12.68 0.81 1.18
CA SER A 55 13.13 2.01 1.89
C SER A 55 12.04 2.58 2.79
N SER A 56 10.76 2.50 2.39
CA SER A 56 9.61 2.81 3.24
C SER A 56 9.57 1.92 4.49
N ALA A 57 9.62 0.60 4.32
CA ALA A 57 9.56 -0.36 5.41
C ALA A 57 10.70 -0.17 6.43
N PHE A 58 11.94 -0.01 5.94
CA PHE A 58 13.11 0.18 6.80
C PHE A 58 13.12 1.54 7.51
N SER A 59 12.63 2.59 6.87
CA SER A 59 12.61 3.93 7.44
C SER A 59 11.39 4.20 8.35
N ALA A 60 10.32 3.40 8.26
CA ALA A 60 9.07 3.64 8.99
C ALA A 60 9.23 3.84 10.51
N PRO A 61 10.05 3.06 11.24
CA PRO A 61 10.25 3.29 12.67
C PRO A 61 10.91 4.64 12.96
N LEU A 62 11.86 5.06 12.11
CA LEU A 62 12.59 6.32 12.25
C LEU A 62 11.72 7.52 11.91
N THR A 63 11.00 7.44 10.78
CA THR A 63 10.13 8.53 10.32
C THR A 63 8.92 8.70 11.24
N GLY A 64 8.37 7.61 11.78
CA GLY A 64 7.32 7.65 12.81
C GLY A 64 7.81 8.31 14.09
N ALA A 65 8.96 7.88 14.63
CA ALA A 65 9.57 8.51 15.81
C ALA A 65 9.93 9.98 15.59
N TYR A 66 10.35 10.34 14.37
CA TYR A 66 10.62 11.73 14.00
C TYR A 66 9.32 12.55 13.95
N ALA A 67 8.25 12.01 13.36
CA ALA A 67 6.93 12.65 13.34
C ALA A 67 6.40 12.89 14.76
N ASP A 68 6.65 11.95 15.66
CA ASP A 68 6.33 12.10 17.08
C ASP A 68 7.15 13.21 17.76
N ARG A 69 8.37 13.47 17.35
CA ARG A 69 9.24 14.51 17.96
C ARG A 69 8.98 15.92 17.45
N VAL A 70 8.82 16.08 16.14
CA VAL A 70 8.72 17.39 15.49
C VAL A 70 7.30 17.83 15.19
N GLY A 71 6.32 16.91 15.30
CA GLY A 71 4.91 17.12 14.98
C GLY A 71 4.56 16.66 13.56
N SER A 72 3.37 16.04 13.43
CA SER A 72 2.90 15.46 12.16
C SER A 72 2.79 16.50 11.05
N ARG A 73 2.33 17.71 11.35
CA ARG A 73 2.19 18.80 10.35
C ARG A 73 3.50 19.11 9.64
N ARG A 74 4.61 19.27 10.40
CA ARG A 74 5.93 19.58 9.82
C ARG A 74 6.41 18.46 8.91
N VAL A 75 6.24 17.20 9.32
CA VAL A 75 6.62 16.04 8.51
C VAL A 75 5.78 15.97 7.23
N LEU A 76 4.47 16.24 7.30
CA LEU A 76 3.60 16.29 6.12
C LEU A 76 4.06 17.36 5.12
N ILE A 77 4.41 18.57 5.59
CA ILE A 77 4.90 19.67 4.72
C ILE A 77 6.23 19.26 4.06
N VAL A 78 7.22 18.83 4.86
CA VAL A 78 8.55 18.49 4.37
C VAL A 78 8.49 17.32 3.39
N SER A 79 7.74 16.26 3.72
CA SER A 79 7.58 15.11 2.83
C SER A 79 6.87 15.49 1.54
N SER A 80 5.80 16.29 1.59
CA SER A 80 5.10 16.74 0.38
C SER A 80 6.01 17.56 -0.53
N LEU A 81 6.81 18.49 0.02
CA LEU A 81 7.78 19.28 -0.76
C LEU A 81 8.91 18.41 -1.33
N ALA A 82 9.39 17.43 -0.58
CA ALA A 82 10.35 16.46 -1.09
C ALA A 82 9.76 15.66 -2.28
N LEU A 83 8.49 15.25 -2.20
CA LEU A 83 7.80 14.58 -3.32
C LEU A 83 7.62 15.48 -4.54
N VAL A 84 7.46 16.80 -4.37
CA VAL A 84 7.52 17.76 -5.50
C VAL A 84 8.90 17.69 -6.16
N ALA A 85 9.98 17.76 -5.37
CA ALA A 85 11.34 17.71 -5.88
C ALA A 85 11.61 16.37 -6.61
N PHE A 86 11.20 15.22 -6.05
CA PHE A 86 11.35 13.91 -6.71
C PHE A 86 10.57 13.85 -8.02
N SER A 87 9.34 14.37 -8.07
CA SER A 87 8.57 14.42 -9.32
C SER A 87 9.29 15.22 -10.40
N MET A 88 9.89 16.36 -10.06
CA MET A 88 10.67 17.17 -11.00
C MET A 88 11.99 16.50 -11.41
N LEU A 89 12.67 15.84 -10.46
CA LEU A 89 13.88 15.06 -10.76
C LEU A 89 13.60 13.91 -11.73
N TYR A 90 12.50 13.18 -11.52
CA TYR A 90 12.10 12.10 -12.43
C TYR A 90 11.83 12.59 -13.85
N ALA A 91 11.37 13.84 -14.01
CA ALA A 91 11.13 14.44 -15.33
C ALA A 91 12.40 14.62 -16.16
N VAL A 92 13.55 14.83 -15.50
CA VAL A 92 14.83 15.16 -16.16
C VAL A 92 15.87 14.04 -16.12
N ILE A 93 15.69 13.04 -15.25
CA ILE A 93 16.62 11.91 -15.14
C ILE A 93 16.40 10.95 -16.31
N THR A 94 17.46 10.74 -17.11
CA THR A 94 17.49 9.80 -18.23
C THR A 94 18.27 8.51 -17.91
N ASN A 95 18.98 8.48 -16.79
CA ASN A 95 19.75 7.32 -16.36
C ASN A 95 18.97 6.45 -15.39
N VAL A 96 18.65 5.21 -15.78
CA VAL A 96 17.87 4.26 -14.98
C VAL A 96 18.45 4.02 -13.58
N ARG A 97 19.79 3.92 -13.45
CA ARG A 97 20.44 3.67 -12.15
C ARG A 97 20.25 4.87 -11.21
N LEU A 98 20.39 6.07 -11.74
CA LEU A 98 20.17 7.31 -10.96
C LEU A 98 18.70 7.45 -10.56
N LEU A 99 17.78 7.13 -11.48
CA LEU A 99 16.34 7.12 -11.19
C LEU A 99 16.03 6.16 -10.04
N LEU A 100 16.54 4.92 -10.09
CA LEU A 100 16.33 3.93 -9.03
C LEU A 100 16.98 4.35 -7.69
N ALA A 101 18.16 5.01 -7.72
CA ALA A 101 18.76 5.56 -6.50
C ALA A 101 17.88 6.65 -5.86
N MET A 102 17.27 7.52 -6.67
CA MET A 102 16.33 8.54 -6.17
C MET A 102 15.06 7.91 -5.59
N VAL A 103 14.61 6.78 -6.10
CA VAL A 103 13.44 6.04 -5.56
C VAL A 103 13.68 5.59 -4.11
N VAL A 104 14.91 5.21 -3.75
CA VAL A 104 15.24 4.86 -2.36
C VAL A 104 15.01 6.05 -1.42
N LEU A 105 15.44 7.24 -1.81
CA LEU A 105 15.19 8.45 -1.02
C LEU A 105 13.70 8.80 -0.99
N HIS A 106 13.02 8.70 -2.16
CA HIS A 106 11.56 8.90 -2.24
C HIS A 106 10.82 8.02 -1.23
N GLY A 107 11.17 6.74 -1.09
CA GLY A 107 10.52 5.82 -0.15
C GLY A 107 10.67 6.22 1.31
N VAL A 108 11.76 6.87 1.71
CA VAL A 108 11.93 7.43 3.06
C VAL A 108 10.92 8.55 3.34
N PHE A 109 10.78 9.51 2.40
CA PHE A 109 9.80 10.59 2.55
C PHE A 109 8.36 10.10 2.40
N TRP A 110 8.13 9.08 1.55
CA TRP A 110 6.84 8.38 1.46
C TRP A 110 6.45 7.77 2.80
N SER A 111 7.36 7.07 3.46
CA SER A 111 7.15 6.51 4.80
C SER A 111 6.80 7.59 5.84
N GLY A 112 7.53 8.71 5.81
CA GLY A 112 7.26 9.87 6.68
C GLY A 112 5.86 10.44 6.45
N LEU A 113 5.47 10.59 5.19
CA LEU A 113 4.16 11.09 4.80
C LEU A 113 3.03 10.20 5.31
N LEU A 114 3.15 8.88 5.12
CA LEU A 114 2.13 7.92 5.58
C LEU A 114 2.05 7.87 7.10
N SER A 115 3.19 7.79 7.79
CA SER A 115 3.25 7.74 9.25
C SER A 115 2.65 9.01 9.88
N ALA A 116 3.02 10.19 9.38
CA ALA A 116 2.50 11.46 9.85
C ALA A 116 1.00 11.64 9.55
N SER A 117 0.52 11.16 8.38
CA SER A 117 -0.90 11.19 8.01
C SER A 117 -1.74 10.34 8.95
N ALA A 118 -1.27 9.11 9.24
CA ALA A 118 -1.94 8.20 10.15
C ALA A 118 -1.98 8.74 11.58
N ALA A 119 -0.87 9.28 12.07
CA ALA A 119 -0.79 9.89 13.40
C ALA A 119 -1.72 11.11 13.51
N TYR A 120 -1.70 12.00 12.51
CA TYR A 120 -2.57 13.18 12.48
C TYR A 120 -4.05 12.79 12.47
N MET A 121 -4.45 11.85 11.60
CA MET A 121 -5.83 11.38 11.52
C MET A 121 -6.27 10.72 12.82
N THR A 122 -5.44 9.87 13.42
CA THR A 122 -5.75 9.20 14.69
C THR A 122 -6.00 10.19 15.82
N ASN A 123 -5.25 11.29 15.86
CA ASN A 123 -5.41 12.35 16.87
C ASN A 123 -6.62 13.26 16.59
N LEU A 124 -7.04 13.37 15.33
CA LEU A 124 -8.19 14.18 14.93
C LEU A 124 -9.51 13.50 15.29
N LEU A 125 -9.55 12.16 15.30
CA LEU A 125 -10.75 11.37 15.45
C LEU A 125 -11.15 11.18 16.91
N PRO A 126 -12.46 11.29 17.24
CA PRO A 126 -12.99 10.96 18.57
C PRO A 126 -12.67 9.51 18.95
N GLU A 127 -12.23 9.27 20.19
CA GLU A 127 -11.81 7.94 20.64
C GLU A 127 -12.86 6.85 20.41
N ARG A 128 -14.13 7.15 20.73
CA ARG A 128 -15.25 6.21 20.60
C ARG A 128 -15.59 5.85 19.14
N ARG A 129 -15.24 6.71 18.19
CA ARG A 129 -15.57 6.55 16.76
C ARG A 129 -14.31 6.45 15.88
N ARG A 130 -13.15 6.22 16.48
CA ARG A 130 -11.86 6.22 15.78
C ARG A 130 -11.81 5.14 14.67
N ALA A 131 -12.26 3.93 14.95
CA ALA A 131 -12.28 2.85 13.97
C ALA A 131 -13.19 3.20 12.76
N GLU A 132 -14.36 3.77 13.02
CA GLU A 132 -15.29 4.23 12.00
C GLU A 132 -14.67 5.33 11.13
N GLY A 133 -14.05 6.34 11.77
CA GLY A 133 -13.39 7.43 11.08
C GLY A 133 -12.20 6.99 10.20
N ILE A 134 -11.37 6.07 10.70
CA ILE A 134 -10.28 5.46 9.91
C ILE A 134 -10.86 4.71 8.70
N GLY A 135 -11.99 4.03 8.86
CA GLY A 135 -12.69 3.35 7.77
C GLY A 135 -13.09 4.31 6.65
N TYR A 136 -13.77 5.42 6.99
CA TYR A 136 -14.17 6.45 6.00
C TYR A 136 -12.96 7.15 5.38
N TRP A 137 -11.92 7.44 6.16
CA TRP A 137 -10.66 7.97 5.64
C TRP A 137 -10.02 7.04 4.62
N GLY A 138 -10.01 5.72 4.90
CA GLY A 138 -9.52 4.71 3.97
C GLY A 138 -10.31 4.63 2.66
N LEU A 139 -11.60 4.97 2.64
CA LEU A 139 -12.37 5.05 1.40
C LEU A 139 -11.87 6.17 0.48
N SER A 140 -11.38 7.29 1.02
CA SER A 140 -10.82 8.37 0.20
C SER A 140 -9.55 7.93 -0.53
N THR A 141 -8.71 7.14 0.11
CA THR A 141 -7.50 6.58 -0.52
C THR A 141 -7.84 5.56 -1.61
N LEU A 142 -8.83 4.70 -1.37
CA LEU A 142 -9.29 3.73 -2.37
C LEU A 142 -9.94 4.40 -3.58
N ALA A 143 -10.69 5.48 -3.38
CA ALA A 143 -11.27 6.27 -4.47
C ALA A 143 -10.16 6.86 -5.36
N ALA A 144 -9.07 7.35 -4.77
CA ALA A 144 -7.91 7.82 -5.52
C ALA A 144 -7.25 6.68 -6.33
N VAL A 145 -7.03 5.53 -5.69
CA VAL A 145 -6.44 4.34 -6.35
C VAL A 145 -7.30 3.85 -7.52
N ALA A 146 -8.63 4.00 -7.44
CA ALA A 146 -9.53 3.62 -8.53
C ALA A 146 -9.40 4.53 -9.77
N VAL A 147 -9.15 5.81 -9.57
CA VAL A 147 -9.07 6.81 -10.64
C VAL A 147 -7.65 6.96 -11.19
N ALA A 148 -6.66 6.89 -10.32
CA ALA A 148 -5.26 7.23 -10.61
C ALA A 148 -4.66 6.49 -11.81
N PRO A 149 -4.82 5.16 -11.99
CA PRO A 149 -4.21 4.47 -13.13
C PRO A 149 -4.75 4.94 -14.48
N ILE A 150 -6.06 5.15 -14.61
CA ILE A 150 -6.66 5.62 -15.88
C ILE A 150 -6.18 7.04 -16.18
N VAL A 151 -6.23 7.94 -15.20
CA VAL A 151 -5.76 9.32 -15.34
C VAL A 151 -4.26 9.33 -15.64
N GLY A 152 -3.47 8.53 -14.91
CA GLY A 152 -2.03 8.43 -15.09
C GLY A 152 -1.64 7.99 -16.51
N PHE A 153 -2.25 6.93 -17.05
CA PHE A 153 -1.99 6.49 -18.41
C PHE A 153 -2.49 7.50 -19.48
N ARG A 154 -3.59 8.20 -19.19
CA ARG A 154 -4.05 9.28 -20.08
C ARG A 154 -3.06 10.45 -20.13
N ILE A 155 -2.50 10.85 -19.00
CA ILE A 155 -1.47 11.89 -18.95
C ILE A 155 -0.16 11.39 -19.57
N TYR A 156 0.24 10.15 -19.25
CA TYR A 156 1.44 9.52 -19.81
C TYR A 156 1.43 9.45 -21.34
N SER A 157 0.25 9.35 -21.98
CA SER A 157 0.13 9.38 -23.44
C SER A 157 0.55 10.73 -24.08
N TYR A 158 0.64 11.79 -23.30
CA TYR A 158 1.23 13.09 -23.72
C TYR A 158 2.72 13.19 -23.39
N GLY A 159 3.30 12.19 -22.74
CA GLY A 159 4.71 12.07 -22.37
C GLY A 159 4.96 12.06 -20.86
N TRP A 160 6.09 11.45 -20.50
CA TRP A 160 6.52 11.30 -19.11
C TRP A 160 6.64 12.63 -18.35
N LEU A 161 7.13 13.67 -19.02
CA LEU A 161 7.26 15.02 -18.44
C LEU A 161 5.92 15.52 -17.88
N TRP A 162 4.83 15.36 -18.63
CA TRP A 162 3.51 15.81 -18.19
C TRP A 162 3.01 15.03 -16.98
N LEU A 163 3.28 13.73 -16.90
CA LEU A 163 2.96 12.93 -15.73
C LEU A 163 3.71 13.45 -14.50
N CYS A 164 5.00 13.74 -14.63
CA CYS A 164 5.82 14.28 -13.56
C CYS A 164 5.36 15.68 -13.12
N VAL A 165 5.00 16.54 -14.06
CA VAL A 165 4.45 17.89 -13.76
C VAL A 165 3.14 17.77 -13.00
N VAL A 166 2.21 16.93 -13.45
CA VAL A 166 0.94 16.73 -12.73
C VAL A 166 1.17 16.12 -11.35
N SER A 167 2.09 15.17 -11.21
CA SER A 167 2.48 14.63 -9.90
C SER A 167 3.07 15.71 -9.00
N ALA A 168 3.93 16.59 -9.53
CA ALA A 168 4.49 17.70 -8.77
C ALA A 168 3.41 18.69 -8.31
N VAL A 169 2.45 19.02 -9.18
CA VAL A 169 1.31 19.89 -8.83
C VAL A 169 0.47 19.27 -7.73
N LEU A 170 0.15 17.97 -7.83
CA LEU A 170 -0.59 17.26 -6.77
C LEU A 170 0.19 17.27 -5.45
N ASN A 171 1.50 17.00 -5.49
CA ASN A 171 2.36 17.05 -4.31
C ASN A 171 2.48 18.47 -3.73
N LEU A 172 2.44 19.51 -4.56
CA LEU A 172 2.39 20.89 -4.11
C LEU A 172 1.05 21.23 -3.45
N ILE A 173 -0.07 20.75 -4.02
CA ILE A 173 -1.39 20.88 -3.39
C ILE A 173 -1.37 20.22 -2.00
N MET A 174 -0.77 19.04 -1.86
CA MET A 174 -0.59 18.41 -0.55
C MET A 174 0.20 19.28 0.42
N ALA A 175 1.32 19.88 -0.03
CA ALA A 175 2.11 20.79 0.80
C ALA A 175 1.28 21.99 1.26
N VAL A 176 0.50 22.59 0.36
CA VAL A 176 -0.41 23.72 0.68
C VAL A 176 -1.49 23.27 1.67
N ILE A 177 -2.12 22.11 1.48
CA ILE A 177 -3.09 21.58 2.43
C ILE A 177 -2.43 21.37 3.80
N ALA A 178 -1.23 20.79 3.84
CA ALA A 178 -0.49 20.53 5.08
C ALA A 178 -0.17 21.84 5.85
N THR A 179 0.07 22.97 5.16
CA THR A 179 0.28 24.26 5.83
C THR A 179 -0.97 24.77 6.55
N ARG A 180 -2.17 24.36 6.10
CA ARG A 180 -3.45 24.74 6.72
C ARG A 180 -3.86 23.82 7.89
N LEU A 181 -3.17 22.72 8.10
CA LEU A 181 -3.38 21.86 9.24
C LEU A 181 -2.87 22.53 10.52
N HIS A 182 -3.52 22.25 11.63
CA HIS A 182 -3.11 22.75 12.95
C HIS A 182 -2.41 21.63 13.70
N ASP A 183 -1.28 21.93 14.36
CA ASP A 183 -0.67 20.98 15.27
C ASP A 183 -1.62 20.69 16.44
N HIS A 184 -1.84 19.42 16.72
CA HIS A 184 -2.54 19.03 17.93
C HIS A 184 -1.58 19.12 19.12
N PRO A 185 -2.05 19.61 20.30
CA PRO A 185 -1.27 19.54 21.51
C PRO A 185 -0.83 18.10 21.75
N ARG A 186 0.47 17.92 21.92
CA ARG A 186 1.06 16.62 22.15
C ARG A 186 0.65 16.14 23.52
N ALA A 187 0.10 14.94 23.63
CA ALA A 187 0.10 14.25 24.91
C ALA A 187 1.57 13.99 25.29
N ALA A 188 2.05 14.64 26.35
CA ALA A 188 3.40 14.39 26.85
C ALA A 188 3.55 12.90 27.10
N ALA A 189 4.62 12.30 26.55
CA ALA A 189 4.94 10.92 26.91
C ALA A 189 5.10 10.84 28.42
N PRO A 190 4.52 9.87 29.12
CA PRO A 190 4.68 9.73 30.56
C PRO A 190 6.16 9.70 30.90
N ALA A 191 6.58 10.58 31.82
CA ALA A 191 7.95 10.57 32.34
C ALA A 191 8.23 9.17 32.92
N GLY A 192 9.26 8.48 32.40
CA GLY A 192 9.61 7.11 32.83
C GLY A 192 9.14 6.00 31.90
N ALA A 193 8.59 6.29 30.73
CA ALA A 193 8.26 5.25 29.75
C ALA A 193 9.56 4.57 29.28
N HIS A 194 9.72 3.30 29.64
CA HIS A 194 10.79 2.44 29.10
C HIS A 194 10.73 2.41 27.56
N PRO A 195 11.90 2.30 26.87
CA PRO A 195 11.92 2.18 25.42
C PRO A 195 11.02 1.01 25.00
N LYS A 196 9.96 1.33 24.25
CA LYS A 196 9.04 0.31 23.75
C LYS A 196 9.81 -0.59 22.77
N PRO A 197 9.64 -1.92 22.83
CA PRO A 197 10.26 -2.81 21.85
C PRO A 197 9.83 -2.37 20.45
N LEU A 198 10.81 -2.15 19.57
CA LEU A 198 10.57 -1.73 18.19
C LEU A 198 9.93 -2.84 17.34
N ILE A 199 10.11 -4.10 17.75
CA ILE A 199 9.67 -5.28 17.01
C ILE A 199 8.96 -6.25 17.96
N GLU A 200 7.76 -6.66 17.60
CA GLU A 200 7.05 -7.78 18.24
C GLU A 200 7.32 -9.07 17.46
N ARG A 201 8.28 -9.87 17.94
CA ARG A 201 8.75 -11.08 17.24
C ARG A 201 7.63 -12.05 16.87
N ARG A 202 6.63 -12.23 17.76
CA ARG A 202 5.49 -13.11 17.51
C ARG A 202 4.65 -12.62 16.33
N VAL A 203 4.41 -11.31 16.27
CA VAL A 203 3.69 -10.68 15.16
C VAL A 203 4.47 -10.80 13.86
N LEU A 204 5.80 -10.63 13.92
CA LEU A 204 6.65 -10.77 12.72
C LEU A 204 6.57 -12.18 12.13
N ILE A 205 6.60 -13.21 12.97
CA ILE A 205 6.49 -14.62 12.50
C ILE A 205 5.17 -14.86 11.78
N ILE A 206 4.04 -14.45 12.37
CA ILE A 206 2.73 -14.65 11.73
C ILE A 206 2.57 -13.74 10.49
N SER A 207 3.25 -12.61 10.45
CA SER A 207 3.20 -11.66 9.33
C SER A 207 3.94 -12.14 8.07
N VAL A 208 4.65 -13.27 8.13
CA VAL A 208 5.14 -13.95 6.90
C VAL A 208 3.96 -14.30 5.99
N THR A 209 2.81 -14.69 6.54
CA THR A 209 1.58 -14.89 5.76
C THR A 209 1.23 -13.65 4.94
N LEU A 210 1.36 -12.48 5.56
CA LEU A 210 1.09 -11.18 4.93
C LEU A 210 2.07 -10.90 3.78
N ALA A 211 3.37 -11.18 4.00
CA ALA A 211 4.39 -11.02 2.96
C ALA A 211 4.15 -11.96 1.77
N LEU A 212 3.72 -13.21 2.03
CA LEU A 212 3.44 -14.19 0.97
C LEU A 212 2.30 -13.74 0.05
N TYR A 213 1.18 -13.27 0.60
CA TYR A 213 0.07 -12.87 -0.26
C TYR A 213 0.23 -11.46 -0.84
N SER A 214 0.93 -10.55 -0.16
CA SER A 214 1.22 -9.21 -0.69
C SER A 214 2.27 -9.20 -1.79
N PHE A 215 3.05 -10.28 -1.92
CA PHE A 215 3.96 -10.51 -3.03
C PHE A 215 3.25 -10.37 -4.39
N GLY A 216 2.09 -11.03 -4.56
CA GLY A 216 1.29 -10.91 -5.78
C GLY A 216 0.82 -9.49 -6.06
N TYR A 217 0.48 -8.72 -5.03
CA TYR A 217 0.04 -7.33 -5.18
C TYR A 217 1.17 -6.41 -5.69
N GLY A 218 2.43 -6.66 -5.30
CA GLY A 218 3.59 -5.96 -5.84
C GLY A 218 3.73 -6.16 -7.35
N GLY A 219 3.60 -7.40 -7.82
CA GLY A 219 3.59 -7.73 -9.25
C GLY A 219 2.38 -7.15 -10.00
N ILE A 220 1.20 -7.22 -9.40
CA ILE A 220 -0.03 -6.61 -9.94
C ILE A 220 0.17 -5.11 -10.19
N THR A 221 0.63 -4.38 -9.18
CA THR A 221 0.80 -2.92 -9.25
C THR A 221 1.78 -2.50 -10.33
N SER A 222 2.88 -3.24 -10.49
CA SER A 222 3.95 -2.90 -11.44
C SER A 222 3.69 -3.39 -12.86
N PHE A 223 3.03 -4.52 -13.03
CA PHE A 223 3.10 -5.23 -14.31
C PHE A 223 1.75 -5.55 -14.98
N THR A 224 0.60 -5.42 -14.29
CA THR A 224 -0.69 -5.71 -14.95
C THR A 224 -1.01 -4.77 -16.10
N ALA A 225 -0.55 -3.52 -16.04
CA ALA A 225 -0.71 -2.57 -17.13
C ALA A 225 0.14 -2.97 -18.36
N MET A 226 1.37 -3.45 -18.15
CA MET A 226 2.23 -3.98 -19.23
C MET A 226 1.63 -5.26 -19.79
N TYR A 227 1.04 -6.11 -18.95
CA TYR A 227 0.38 -7.33 -19.40
C TYR A 227 -0.87 -7.03 -20.21
N ALA A 228 -1.66 -6.03 -19.83
CA ALA A 228 -2.79 -5.53 -20.60
C ALA A 228 -2.34 -5.00 -21.97
N ASP A 229 -1.28 -4.20 -22.00
CA ASP A 229 -0.72 -3.62 -23.24
C ASP A 229 -0.23 -4.69 -24.20
N LEU A 230 0.52 -5.68 -23.69
CA LEU A 230 1.02 -6.81 -24.47
C LEU A 230 -0.11 -7.61 -25.14
N ASN A 231 -1.28 -7.69 -24.49
CA ASN A 231 -2.47 -8.41 -25.00
C ASN A 231 -3.46 -7.49 -25.74
N GLY A 232 -3.09 -6.24 -26.04
CA GLY A 232 -3.96 -5.28 -26.74
C GLY A 232 -5.19 -4.85 -25.95
N VAL A 233 -5.18 -4.95 -24.62
CA VAL A 233 -6.31 -4.58 -23.76
C VAL A 233 -6.20 -3.12 -23.35
N ALA A 234 -7.19 -2.34 -23.74
CA ALA A 234 -7.33 -0.93 -23.36
C ALA A 234 -8.53 -0.72 -22.41
N PRO A 235 -8.46 0.27 -21.50
CA PRO A 235 -7.28 1.09 -21.15
C PRO A 235 -6.24 0.29 -20.34
N LYS A 236 -4.94 0.65 -20.43
CA LYS A 236 -3.83 -0.04 -19.71
C LYS A 236 -4.06 -0.12 -18.21
N GLY A 237 -4.71 0.88 -17.60
CA GLY A 237 -5.05 0.91 -16.18
C GLY A 237 -6.28 0.07 -15.77
N LEU A 238 -6.92 -0.65 -16.70
CA LEU A 238 -8.19 -1.36 -16.49
C LEU A 238 -8.17 -2.26 -15.25
N TYR A 239 -7.12 -3.07 -15.10
CA TYR A 239 -7.02 -4.01 -13.99
C TYR A 239 -7.01 -3.30 -12.63
N LEU A 240 -6.11 -2.33 -12.46
CA LEU A 240 -5.95 -1.62 -11.19
C LEU A 240 -7.19 -0.81 -10.80
N THR A 241 -7.84 -0.21 -11.77
CA THR A 241 -9.11 0.49 -11.56
C THR A 241 -10.23 -0.48 -11.18
N ALA A 242 -10.39 -1.59 -11.90
CA ALA A 242 -11.38 -2.61 -11.56
C ALA A 242 -11.12 -3.19 -10.16
N LEU A 243 -9.87 -3.52 -9.85
CA LEU A 243 -9.44 -3.97 -8.54
C LEU A 243 -9.84 -2.99 -7.43
N ALA A 244 -9.52 -1.72 -7.59
CA ALA A 244 -9.82 -0.70 -6.60
C ALA A 244 -11.33 -0.47 -6.42
N ILE A 245 -12.11 -0.52 -7.51
CA ILE A 245 -13.58 -0.44 -7.45
C ILE A 245 -14.13 -1.65 -6.67
N VAL A 246 -13.66 -2.86 -6.94
CA VAL A 246 -14.09 -4.06 -6.22
C VAL A 246 -13.78 -3.92 -4.72
N ILE A 247 -12.58 -3.48 -4.36
CA ILE A 247 -12.22 -3.26 -2.96
C ILE A 247 -13.11 -2.18 -2.32
N LEU A 248 -13.36 -1.08 -3.03
CA LEU A 248 -14.19 0.04 -2.55
C LEU A 248 -15.62 -0.41 -2.24
N VAL A 249 -16.19 -1.27 -3.10
CA VAL A 249 -17.56 -1.79 -2.95
C VAL A 249 -17.62 -2.89 -1.88
N THR A 250 -16.65 -3.80 -1.88
CA THR A 250 -16.70 -4.98 -1.00
C THR A 250 -16.29 -4.67 0.44
N ARG A 251 -15.43 -3.68 0.66
CA ARG A 251 -14.91 -3.34 2.00
C ARG A 251 -15.99 -2.95 3.01
N PRO A 252 -16.98 -2.10 2.68
CA PRO A 252 -18.09 -1.81 3.60
C PRO A 252 -18.99 -3.01 3.84
N LEU A 253 -19.18 -3.86 2.83
CA LEU A 253 -20.06 -5.03 2.89
C LEU A 253 -19.44 -6.17 3.72
N LEU A 254 -18.16 -6.46 3.49
CA LEU A 254 -17.45 -7.59 4.09
C LEU A 254 -16.70 -7.21 5.38
N GLY A 255 -16.44 -5.92 5.62
CA GLY A 255 -15.67 -5.46 6.78
C GLY A 255 -16.28 -5.85 8.14
N ARG A 256 -17.60 -6.02 8.20
CA ARG A 256 -18.32 -6.45 9.42
C ARG A 256 -18.32 -7.97 9.62
N LEU A 257 -17.90 -8.76 8.63
CA LEU A 257 -17.92 -10.22 8.73
C LEU A 257 -16.92 -10.73 9.77
N GLY A 258 -15.76 -10.09 9.87
CA GLY A 258 -14.74 -10.43 10.87
C GLY A 258 -15.24 -10.28 12.31
N ASP A 259 -16.09 -9.31 12.58
CA ASP A 259 -16.69 -9.09 13.89
C ASP A 259 -17.78 -10.14 14.21
N ARG A 260 -18.49 -10.63 13.19
CA ARG A 260 -19.59 -11.61 13.33
C ARG A 260 -19.12 -13.07 13.36
N TRP A 261 -18.21 -13.44 12.45
CA TRP A 261 -17.81 -14.83 12.23
C TRP A 261 -16.40 -15.15 12.73
N GLY A 262 -15.69 -14.14 13.23
CA GLY A 262 -14.29 -14.24 13.63
C GLY A 262 -13.32 -13.93 12.50
N TYR A 263 -12.22 -13.27 12.86
CA TYR A 263 -11.26 -12.75 11.87
C TYR A 263 -10.53 -13.86 11.11
N SER A 264 -10.14 -14.97 11.77
CA SER A 264 -9.49 -16.10 11.10
C SER A 264 -10.41 -16.80 10.10
N THR A 265 -11.70 -16.97 10.46
CA THR A 265 -12.71 -17.57 9.59
C THR A 265 -12.92 -16.78 8.31
N VAL A 266 -12.84 -15.44 8.37
CA VAL A 266 -12.94 -14.57 7.19
C VAL A 266 -11.63 -14.52 6.43
N PHE A 267 -10.49 -14.55 7.10
CA PHE A 267 -9.17 -14.44 6.49
C PHE A 267 -8.81 -15.65 5.61
N ILE A 268 -9.13 -16.86 6.06
CA ILE A 268 -8.82 -18.11 5.35
C ILE A 268 -9.38 -18.12 3.90
N PRO A 269 -10.69 -17.91 3.64
CA PRO A 269 -11.19 -17.87 2.27
C PRO A 269 -10.63 -16.72 1.45
N CYS A 270 -10.23 -15.60 2.09
CA CYS A 270 -9.59 -14.51 1.39
C CYS A 270 -8.23 -14.92 0.79
N LEU A 271 -7.43 -15.74 1.50
CA LEU A 271 -6.17 -16.24 0.97
C LEU A 271 -6.39 -17.12 -0.28
N ALA A 272 -7.42 -17.98 -0.25
CA ALA A 272 -7.79 -18.78 -1.42
C ALA A 272 -8.21 -17.91 -2.61
N LEU A 273 -9.03 -16.88 -2.38
CA LEU A 273 -9.45 -15.94 -3.43
C LEU A 273 -8.24 -15.18 -4.01
N ILE A 274 -7.28 -14.76 -3.19
CA ILE A 274 -6.06 -14.10 -3.65
C ILE A 274 -5.26 -15.05 -4.56
N ALA A 275 -5.04 -16.29 -4.14
CA ALA A 275 -4.33 -17.29 -4.94
C ALA A 275 -5.07 -17.59 -6.26
N CYS A 276 -6.39 -17.77 -6.22
CA CYS A 276 -7.22 -17.99 -7.42
C CYS A 276 -7.15 -16.79 -8.36
N GLY A 277 -7.26 -15.55 -7.87
CA GLY A 277 -7.16 -14.35 -8.69
C GLY A 277 -5.83 -14.25 -9.43
N LEU A 278 -4.71 -14.53 -8.74
CA LEU A 278 -3.39 -14.60 -9.38
C LEU A 278 -3.28 -15.76 -10.37
N GLY A 279 -3.89 -16.90 -10.07
CA GLY A 279 -3.97 -18.05 -10.98
C GLY A 279 -4.70 -17.71 -12.29
N VAL A 280 -5.78 -16.93 -12.23
CA VAL A 280 -6.49 -16.45 -13.43
C VAL A 280 -5.58 -15.60 -14.32
N LEU A 281 -4.71 -14.74 -13.74
CA LEU A 281 -3.71 -13.99 -14.53
C LEU A 281 -2.65 -14.90 -15.15
N ALA A 282 -2.30 -16.00 -14.50
CA ALA A 282 -1.38 -16.98 -15.07
C ALA A 282 -1.96 -17.72 -16.28
N LEU A 283 -3.30 -17.89 -16.34
CA LEU A 283 -3.99 -18.57 -17.43
C LEU A 283 -4.11 -17.71 -18.70
N GLY A 284 -4.11 -16.37 -18.57
CA GLY A 284 -4.17 -15.50 -19.74
C GLY A 284 -4.31 -14.01 -19.42
N GLY A 285 -4.01 -13.18 -20.44
CA GLY A 285 -4.04 -11.71 -20.36
C GLY A 285 -5.21 -11.06 -21.11
N SER A 286 -6.22 -11.83 -21.57
CA SER A 286 -7.38 -11.23 -22.22
C SER A 286 -8.16 -10.31 -21.27
N ARG A 287 -8.98 -9.42 -21.83
CA ARG A 287 -9.82 -8.52 -21.04
C ARG A 287 -10.67 -9.27 -20.01
N ALA A 288 -11.19 -10.45 -20.37
CA ALA A 288 -11.99 -11.27 -19.47
C ALA A 288 -11.16 -11.83 -18.31
N HIS A 289 -9.95 -12.34 -18.59
CA HIS A 289 -9.02 -12.80 -17.53
C HIS A 289 -8.64 -11.67 -16.58
N LEU A 290 -8.30 -10.48 -17.10
CA LEU A 290 -7.93 -9.33 -16.30
C LEU A 290 -9.08 -8.90 -15.38
N LEU A 291 -10.30 -8.79 -15.91
CA LEU A 291 -11.47 -8.40 -15.09
C LEU A 291 -11.87 -9.49 -14.08
N ALA A 292 -11.90 -10.76 -14.50
CA ALA A 292 -12.21 -11.86 -13.59
C ALA A 292 -11.20 -11.94 -12.44
N SER A 293 -9.90 -11.84 -12.77
CA SER A 293 -8.85 -11.78 -11.75
C SER A 293 -9.01 -10.58 -10.82
N ALA A 294 -9.27 -9.37 -11.37
CA ALA A 294 -9.43 -8.16 -10.55
C ALA A 294 -10.61 -8.29 -9.56
N VAL A 295 -11.69 -8.95 -9.97
CA VAL A 295 -12.83 -9.22 -9.08
C VAL A 295 -12.47 -10.24 -8.01
N ILE A 296 -11.95 -11.41 -8.40
CA ILE A 296 -11.64 -12.49 -7.47
C ILE A 296 -10.55 -12.05 -6.47
N PHE A 297 -9.45 -11.50 -6.98
CA PHE A 297 -8.34 -10.99 -6.17
C PHE A 297 -8.80 -9.82 -5.28
N GLY A 298 -9.62 -8.90 -5.83
CA GLY A 298 -10.07 -7.71 -5.12
C GLY A 298 -10.96 -8.02 -3.91
N ILE A 299 -11.88 -9.00 -4.03
CA ILE A 299 -12.69 -9.48 -2.91
C ILE A 299 -11.78 -10.04 -1.82
N GLY A 300 -10.86 -10.92 -2.18
CA GLY A 300 -9.92 -11.53 -1.24
C GLY A 300 -9.01 -10.49 -0.59
N PHE A 301 -8.28 -9.71 -1.39
CA PHE A 301 -7.27 -8.77 -0.92
C PHE A 301 -7.86 -7.61 -0.11
N GLY A 302 -8.99 -7.05 -0.57
CA GLY A 302 -9.68 -5.94 0.11
C GLY A 302 -10.16 -6.31 1.51
N THR A 303 -10.48 -7.59 1.74
CA THR A 303 -10.99 -8.10 3.03
C THR A 303 -9.87 -8.70 3.88
N ALA A 304 -8.83 -9.31 3.27
CA ALA A 304 -7.75 -9.99 3.97
C ALA A 304 -6.98 -9.08 4.93
N TYR A 305 -6.57 -7.90 4.49
CA TYR A 305 -5.76 -7.00 5.31
C TYR A 305 -6.47 -6.54 6.60
N PRO A 306 -7.72 -6.00 6.56
CA PRO A 306 -8.45 -5.66 7.77
C PRO A 306 -8.71 -6.85 8.69
N ALA A 307 -9.06 -8.01 8.12
CA ALA A 307 -9.29 -9.24 8.90
C ALA A 307 -8.01 -9.70 9.61
N TYR A 308 -6.88 -9.64 8.92
CA TYR A 308 -5.57 -9.99 9.48
C TYR A 308 -5.16 -9.04 10.61
N VAL A 309 -5.27 -7.71 10.40
CA VAL A 309 -4.96 -6.71 11.42
C VAL A 309 -5.84 -6.92 12.65
N GLY A 310 -7.15 -7.13 12.46
CA GLY A 310 -8.09 -7.41 13.55
C GLY A 310 -7.73 -8.69 14.32
N TYR A 311 -7.33 -9.75 13.63
CA TYR A 311 -6.87 -11.00 14.21
C TYR A 311 -5.63 -10.80 15.09
N VAL A 312 -4.59 -10.17 14.56
CA VAL A 312 -3.33 -9.96 15.28
C VAL A 312 -3.52 -9.04 16.48
N MET A 313 -4.27 -7.94 16.33
CA MET A 313 -4.45 -6.94 17.38
C MET A 313 -5.23 -7.44 18.59
N LYS A 314 -6.08 -8.46 18.43
CA LYS A 314 -6.76 -9.12 19.57
C LYS A 314 -5.78 -9.80 20.54
N GLY A 315 -4.64 -10.29 20.03
CA GLY A 315 -3.64 -11.00 20.84
C GLY A 315 -2.52 -10.11 21.38
N VAL A 316 -2.55 -8.78 21.12
CA VAL A 316 -1.48 -7.84 21.47
C VAL A 316 -1.94 -6.88 22.55
N SER A 317 -1.16 -6.74 23.62
CA SER A 317 -1.41 -5.78 24.70
C SER A 317 -1.36 -4.32 24.19
N ALA A 318 -2.08 -3.42 24.86
CA ALA A 318 -2.21 -2.02 24.42
C ALA A 318 -0.85 -1.32 24.25
N GLU A 319 0.13 -1.65 25.11
CA GLU A 319 1.47 -1.07 25.12
C GLU A 319 2.29 -1.48 23.89
N ARG A 320 2.01 -2.66 23.30
CA ARG A 320 2.75 -3.25 22.18
C ARG A 320 2.06 -3.08 20.82
N ARG A 321 0.86 -2.51 20.78
CA ARG A 321 0.09 -2.35 19.53
C ARG A 321 0.83 -1.57 18.45
N GLY A 322 1.60 -0.54 18.84
CA GLY A 322 2.39 0.24 17.88
C GLY A 322 3.50 -0.60 17.21
N ALA A 323 4.25 -1.38 18.00
CA ALA A 323 5.29 -2.29 17.47
C ALA A 323 4.68 -3.40 16.60
N ALA A 324 3.53 -3.94 17.01
CA ALA A 324 2.81 -4.94 16.22
C ALA A 324 2.33 -4.40 14.89
N PHE A 325 1.76 -3.20 14.86
CA PHE A 325 1.31 -2.55 13.63
C PHE A 325 2.49 -2.22 12.69
N GLY A 326 3.61 -1.75 13.26
CA GLY A 326 4.86 -1.56 12.51
C GLY A 326 5.38 -2.84 11.87
N ALA A 327 5.35 -3.97 12.60
CA ALA A 327 5.76 -5.27 12.06
C ALA A 327 4.82 -5.76 10.93
N ILE A 328 3.51 -5.52 11.06
CA ILE A 328 2.52 -5.82 10.02
C ILE A 328 2.83 -5.02 8.74
N LEU A 329 3.02 -3.71 8.87
CA LEU A 329 3.33 -2.84 7.72
C LEU A 329 4.66 -3.21 7.07
N ALA A 330 5.71 -3.46 7.87
CA ALA A 330 7.00 -3.86 7.35
C ALA A 330 6.93 -5.17 6.55
N ALA A 331 6.18 -6.16 7.03
CA ALA A 331 5.98 -7.42 6.32
C ALA A 331 5.18 -7.21 5.03
N PHE A 332 4.14 -6.36 5.06
CA PHE A 332 3.32 -6.02 3.90
C PHE A 332 4.15 -5.33 2.81
N ASP A 333 4.88 -4.28 3.15
CA ASP A 333 5.73 -3.53 2.23
C ASP A 333 6.88 -4.39 1.69
N THR A 334 7.47 -5.25 2.56
CA THR A 334 8.50 -6.21 2.14
C THR A 334 7.94 -7.21 1.13
N GLY A 335 6.72 -7.72 1.34
CA GLY A 335 6.05 -8.60 0.40
C GLY A 335 5.82 -7.93 -0.95
N ILE A 336 5.31 -6.70 -0.96
CA ILE A 336 5.09 -5.90 -2.18
C ILE A 336 6.42 -5.66 -2.91
N GLY A 337 7.45 -5.22 -2.20
CA GLY A 337 8.77 -4.95 -2.79
C GLY A 337 9.42 -6.19 -3.40
N THR A 338 9.41 -7.29 -2.63
CA THR A 338 9.94 -8.57 -3.11
C THR A 338 9.13 -9.07 -4.31
N GLY A 339 7.81 -8.94 -4.26
CA GLY A 339 6.91 -9.31 -5.34
C GLY A 339 7.20 -8.53 -6.63
N SER A 340 7.25 -7.20 -6.55
CA SER A 340 7.56 -6.37 -7.72
C SER A 340 8.92 -6.72 -8.32
N THR A 341 9.96 -6.80 -7.48
CA THR A 341 11.33 -7.09 -7.93
C THR A 341 11.46 -8.48 -8.55
N THR A 342 10.99 -9.52 -7.83
CA THR A 342 11.10 -10.91 -8.28
C THR A 342 10.24 -11.18 -9.50
N MET A 343 9.01 -10.65 -9.55
CA MET A 343 8.15 -10.79 -10.72
C MET A 343 8.73 -10.08 -11.93
N GLY A 344 9.38 -8.92 -11.76
CA GLY A 344 10.11 -8.27 -12.86
C GLY A 344 11.18 -9.17 -13.47
N TRP A 345 11.95 -9.87 -12.63
CA TRP A 345 12.94 -10.85 -13.07
C TRP A 345 12.28 -12.09 -13.73
N LEU A 346 11.22 -12.63 -13.12
CA LEU A 346 10.50 -13.78 -13.68
C LEU A 346 9.85 -13.45 -15.02
N ILE A 347 9.24 -12.27 -15.17
CA ILE A 347 8.61 -11.83 -16.42
C ILE A 347 9.68 -11.72 -17.51
N GLN A 348 10.82 -11.11 -17.20
CA GLN A 348 11.91 -10.95 -18.15
C GLN A 348 12.47 -12.30 -18.63
N ARG A 349 12.52 -13.30 -17.76
CA ARG A 349 13.14 -14.60 -18.06
C ARG A 349 12.16 -15.65 -18.58
N TYR A 350 10.94 -15.67 -18.04
CA TYR A 350 9.96 -16.76 -18.23
C TYR A 350 8.57 -16.27 -18.63
N GLY A 351 8.37 -14.97 -18.76
CA GLY A 351 7.08 -14.38 -19.17
C GLY A 351 6.06 -14.21 -18.05
N PHE A 352 4.95 -13.56 -18.40
CA PHE A 352 3.92 -13.15 -17.43
C PHE A 352 3.18 -14.33 -16.79
N ALA A 353 2.84 -15.37 -17.57
CA ALA A 353 2.13 -16.54 -17.07
C ALA A 353 2.89 -17.23 -15.93
N THR A 354 4.19 -17.44 -16.13
CA THR A 354 5.07 -18.04 -15.10
C THR A 354 5.15 -17.16 -13.86
N ALA A 355 5.33 -15.85 -14.03
CA ALA A 355 5.44 -14.92 -12.91
C ALA A 355 4.16 -14.89 -12.06
N PHE A 356 2.98 -14.78 -12.69
CA PHE A 356 1.70 -14.84 -11.97
C PHE A 356 1.41 -16.22 -11.40
N GLY A 357 1.85 -17.30 -12.05
CA GLY A 357 1.76 -18.66 -11.51
C GLY A 357 2.57 -18.85 -10.23
N VAL A 358 3.81 -18.34 -10.20
CA VAL A 358 4.65 -18.32 -8.98
C VAL A 358 3.99 -17.49 -7.88
N ALA A 359 3.46 -16.32 -8.22
CA ALA A 359 2.76 -15.48 -7.26
C ALA A 359 1.50 -16.17 -6.69
N ALA A 360 0.74 -16.89 -7.53
CA ALA A 360 -0.40 -17.70 -7.11
C ALA A 360 0.03 -18.83 -6.15
N GLY A 361 1.12 -19.52 -6.47
CA GLY A 361 1.69 -20.57 -5.61
C GLY A 361 2.12 -20.06 -4.24
N LEU A 362 2.80 -18.90 -4.19
CA LEU A 362 3.21 -18.26 -2.93
C LEU A 362 1.99 -17.80 -2.11
N ALA A 363 0.97 -17.23 -2.77
CA ALA A 363 -0.27 -16.87 -2.09
C ALA A 363 -1.02 -18.11 -1.56
N ALA A 364 -1.01 -19.22 -2.31
CA ALA A 364 -1.58 -20.49 -1.85
C ALA A 364 -0.82 -21.07 -0.64
N LEU A 365 0.52 -20.93 -0.61
CA LEU A 365 1.35 -21.35 0.53
C LEU A 365 1.10 -20.51 1.79
N ALA A 366 0.58 -19.29 1.65
CA ALA A 366 0.20 -18.46 2.80
C ALA A 366 -0.86 -19.15 3.69
N LEU A 367 -1.77 -19.93 3.09
CA LEU A 367 -2.84 -20.63 3.83
C LEU A 367 -2.30 -21.72 4.77
N PRO A 368 -1.57 -22.76 4.31
CA PRO A 368 -1.03 -23.78 5.22
C PRO A 368 -0.04 -23.17 6.23
N TYR A 369 0.75 -22.18 5.83
CA TYR A 369 1.63 -21.49 6.77
C TYR A 369 0.83 -20.82 7.89
N PHE A 370 -0.23 -20.07 7.58
CA PHE A 370 -1.09 -19.44 8.57
C PHE A 370 -1.69 -20.46 9.54
N LEU A 371 -2.26 -21.57 9.02
CA LEU A 371 -2.88 -22.61 9.84
C LEU A 371 -1.88 -23.29 10.79
N VAL A 372 -0.66 -23.57 10.32
CA VAL A 372 0.39 -24.19 11.15
C VAL A 372 0.86 -23.25 12.25
N VAL A 373 1.10 -21.99 11.91
CA VAL A 373 1.60 -20.98 12.86
C VAL A 373 0.52 -20.61 13.87
N GLU A 374 -0.74 -20.43 13.43
CA GLU A 374 -1.88 -20.18 14.32
C GLU A 374 -2.07 -21.33 15.29
N GLY A 375 -2.09 -22.58 14.79
CA GLY A 375 -2.25 -23.78 15.62
C GLY A 375 -1.18 -23.91 16.70
N ARG A 376 0.08 -23.56 16.42
CA ARG A 376 1.17 -23.56 17.41
C ARG A 376 1.04 -22.42 18.42
N LEU A 377 0.63 -21.24 18.00
CA LEU A 377 0.49 -20.08 18.87
C LEU A 377 -0.71 -20.17 19.82
N VAL A 378 -1.75 -20.88 19.42
CA VAL A 378 -2.93 -21.18 20.25
C VAL A 378 -2.62 -22.27 21.27
N LYS A 379 -1.92 -23.35 20.86
CA LYS A 379 -1.53 -24.47 21.74
C LYS A 379 -0.44 -24.10 22.76
N GLY A 380 0.42 -23.12 22.46
CA GLY A 380 1.46 -22.64 23.39
C GLY A 380 0.96 -21.71 24.50
N LYS A 381 -0.35 -21.57 24.67
CA LYS A 381 -1.00 -20.84 25.77
C LYS A 381 -1.57 -21.78 26.86
N GLY A 382 -1.31 -23.11 26.76
CA GLY A 382 -1.65 -24.10 27.76
C GLY A 382 -0.49 -24.40 28.72
#